data_d86db244607112b6a95664cde9e84fdb
#
_entry.id   d86db244607112b6a95664cde9e84fdb
#
_cell.length_a   1.000
_cell.length_b   1.000
_cell.length_c   1.000
_cell.angle_alpha   90.00
_cell.angle_beta   90.00
_cell.angle_gamma   90.00
#
_symmetry.space_group_name_H-M   'P 1'
#
loop_
_entity.id
_entity.type
_entity.pdbx_description
1 polymer ?
#
loop_
_entity_poly.entity_id
_entity_poly.type
_entity_poly.pdbx_seq_one_letter_code
_entity_poly.pdbx_strand_id
1 'polypeptide(L)'
;MYRLEVSPAANRDLDRLKKRIQRHDFERLRIAIKDLADEPRPQGVRKIRGAERAFRIRVGSYRVVYEVYDNENLVLILQVVRRTEATYRS
;
A
#
# COMPACT_ATOMS: atom_id res chain seq x y z
N MET A 1 -9.84 -0.49 -14.77
CA MET A 1 -9.38 0.21 -13.56
C MET A 1 -10.01 -0.41 -12.33
N TYR A 2 -9.22 -0.63 -11.31
CA TYR A 2 -9.72 -1.19 -10.04
C TYR A 2 -10.24 -0.10 -9.14
N ARG A 3 -11.25 -0.42 -8.34
CA ARG A 3 -11.69 0.44 -7.27
C ARG A 3 -10.67 0.37 -6.15
N LEU A 4 -10.35 1.51 -5.55
CA LEU A 4 -9.34 1.60 -4.50
C LEU A 4 -10.01 1.90 -3.18
N GLU A 5 -9.79 1.03 -2.19
CA GLU A 5 -10.30 1.25 -0.84
C GLU A 5 -9.15 1.24 0.15
N VAL A 6 -9.27 2.05 1.17
CA VAL A 6 -8.24 2.17 2.21
C VAL A 6 -8.84 1.68 3.52
N SER A 7 -8.23 0.67 4.12
CA SER A 7 -8.72 0.13 5.38
C SER A 7 -8.61 1.18 6.49
N PRO A 8 -9.37 1.02 7.58
CA PRO A 8 -9.23 1.93 8.71
C PRO A 8 -7.81 1.98 9.27
N ALA A 9 -7.12 0.85 9.32
CA ALA A 9 -5.74 0.81 9.80
C ALA A 9 -4.82 1.60 8.87
N ALA A 10 -4.97 1.43 7.56
CA ALA A 10 -4.15 2.16 6.59
C ALA A 10 -4.46 3.65 6.62
N ASN A 11 -5.73 4.00 6.83
CA ASN A 11 -6.12 5.41 6.98
C ASN A 11 -5.41 6.04 8.18
N ARG A 12 -5.37 5.34 9.29
CA ARG A 12 -4.66 5.83 10.47
C ARG A 12 -3.16 5.98 10.21
N ASP A 13 -2.59 5.02 9.48
CA ASP A 13 -1.18 5.09 9.09
C ASP A 13 -0.92 6.35 8.27
N LEU A 14 -1.74 6.58 7.26
CA LEU A 14 -1.57 7.74 6.37
C LEU A 14 -1.75 9.05 7.10
N ASP A 15 -2.73 9.13 7.99
CA ASP A 15 -2.93 10.34 8.80
C ASP A 15 -1.71 10.65 9.66
N ARG A 16 -1.15 9.62 10.27
CA ARG A 16 0.04 9.77 11.10
C ARG A 16 1.24 10.22 10.27
N LEU A 17 1.44 9.58 9.11
CA LEU A 17 2.57 9.91 8.25
C LEU A 17 2.45 11.30 7.67
N LYS A 18 1.25 11.71 7.31
CA LYS A 18 1.03 13.05 6.75
C LYS A 18 1.55 14.14 7.67
N LYS A 19 1.49 13.91 8.98
CA LYS A 19 1.94 14.88 9.98
C LYS A 19 3.42 14.82 10.29
N ARG A 20 4.10 13.71 9.91
CA ARG A 20 5.47 13.45 10.34
C ARG A 20 6.50 13.49 9.24
N ILE A 21 6.11 13.23 8.00
CA ILE A 21 7.06 13.15 6.91
C ILE A 21 6.96 14.37 6.01
N GLN A 22 7.97 14.56 5.18
CA GLN A 22 8.00 15.68 4.28
C GLN A 22 6.89 15.55 3.25
N ARG A 23 6.42 16.70 2.81
CA ARG A 23 5.29 16.78 1.89
C ARG A 23 5.53 15.96 0.62
N HIS A 24 6.71 16.08 0.03
CA HIS A 24 6.94 15.39 -1.23
C HIS A 24 7.04 13.88 -1.05
N ASP A 25 7.49 13.41 0.11
CA ASP A 25 7.49 11.98 0.41
C ASP A 25 6.07 11.46 0.55
N PHE A 26 5.21 12.23 1.20
CA PHE A 26 3.82 11.86 1.34
C PHE A 26 3.12 11.83 -0.02
N GLU A 27 3.44 12.81 -0.89
CA GLU A 27 2.89 12.84 -2.23
C GLU A 27 3.31 11.62 -3.05
N ARG A 28 4.56 11.19 -2.91
CA ARG A 28 5.02 9.98 -3.60
C ARG A 28 4.22 8.76 -3.14
N LEU A 29 3.94 8.66 -1.84
CA LEU A 29 3.11 7.59 -1.30
C LEU A 29 1.71 7.65 -1.89
N ARG A 30 1.12 8.83 -1.88
CA ARG A 30 -0.23 9.03 -2.38
C ARG A 30 -0.36 8.63 -3.85
N ILE A 31 0.60 9.06 -4.65
CA ILE A 31 0.61 8.74 -6.08
C ILE A 31 0.79 7.24 -6.31
N ALA A 32 1.72 6.63 -5.59
CA ALA A 32 1.98 5.20 -5.74
C ALA A 32 0.74 4.38 -5.38
N ILE A 33 0.04 4.75 -4.31
CA ILE A 33 -1.19 4.06 -3.91
C ILE A 33 -2.26 4.25 -4.98
N LYS A 34 -2.44 5.47 -5.46
CA LYS A 34 -3.43 5.76 -6.47
C LYS A 34 -3.17 4.98 -7.76
N ASP A 35 -1.91 4.84 -8.13
CA ASP A 35 -1.54 4.13 -9.35
C ASP A 35 -1.88 2.65 -9.30
N LEU A 36 -2.05 2.08 -8.11
CA LEU A 36 -2.43 0.69 -7.97
C LEU A 36 -3.82 0.42 -8.55
N ALA A 37 -4.64 1.44 -8.69
CA ALA A 37 -5.95 1.28 -9.32
C ALA A 37 -5.82 0.94 -10.80
N ASP A 38 -4.78 1.44 -11.44
CA ASP A 38 -4.53 1.17 -12.87
C ASP A 38 -3.66 -0.05 -13.06
N GLU A 39 -2.67 -0.23 -12.19
CA GLU A 39 -1.76 -1.37 -12.27
C GLU A 39 -1.57 -1.97 -10.89
N PRO A 40 -2.40 -2.94 -10.51
CA PRO A 40 -2.34 -3.51 -9.15
C PRO A 40 -1.08 -4.32 -8.87
N ARG A 41 -0.40 -4.78 -9.91
CA ARG A 41 0.84 -5.55 -9.75
C ARG A 41 1.96 -4.86 -10.52
N PRO A 42 2.39 -3.68 -10.05
CA PRO A 42 3.41 -2.92 -10.78
C PRO A 42 4.75 -3.60 -10.72
N GLN A 43 5.67 -3.14 -11.55
CA GLN A 43 7.03 -3.62 -11.52
C GLN A 43 7.63 -3.40 -10.13
N GLY A 44 8.31 -4.42 -9.61
CA GLY A 44 8.89 -4.37 -8.28
C GLY A 44 7.98 -4.84 -7.16
N VAL A 45 6.74 -5.19 -7.49
CA VAL A 45 5.81 -5.71 -6.49
C VAL A 45 6.30 -7.06 -5.95
N ARG A 46 6.03 -7.30 -4.68
CA ARG A 46 6.34 -8.58 -4.04
C ARG A 46 5.09 -9.17 -3.43
N LYS A 47 4.88 -10.45 -3.68
CA LYS A 47 3.76 -11.16 -3.05
C LYS A 47 4.11 -11.47 -1.60
N ILE A 48 3.14 -11.31 -0.71
CA ILE A 48 3.31 -11.66 0.69
C ILE A 48 3.23 -13.17 0.83
N ARG A 49 4.28 -13.76 1.38
CA ARG A 49 4.34 -15.22 1.56
C ARG A 49 3.22 -15.68 2.50
N GLY A 50 2.55 -16.75 2.11
CA GLY A 50 1.50 -17.34 2.92
C GLY A 50 0.15 -16.66 2.79
N ALA A 51 0.08 -15.55 2.08
CA ALA A 51 -1.18 -14.84 1.86
C ALA A 51 -1.62 -15.06 0.42
N GLU A 52 -2.91 -15.29 0.24
CA GLU A 52 -3.43 -15.66 -1.07
C GLU A 52 -3.41 -14.51 -2.07
N ARG A 53 -3.72 -13.30 -1.60
CA ARG A 53 -3.86 -12.17 -2.52
C ARG A 53 -3.23 -10.87 -2.01
N ALA A 54 -2.28 -10.98 -1.12
CA ALA A 54 -1.63 -9.80 -0.53
C ALA A 54 -0.28 -9.55 -1.18
N PHE A 55 0.01 -8.28 -1.38
CA PHE A 55 1.22 -7.81 -2.04
C PHE A 55 1.79 -6.63 -1.28
N ARG A 56 3.02 -6.29 -1.58
CA ARG A 56 3.64 -5.09 -1.04
C ARG A 56 4.45 -4.40 -2.11
N ILE A 57 4.49 -3.07 -2.02
CA ILE A 57 5.37 -2.26 -2.85
C ILE A 57 6.20 -1.37 -1.95
N ARG A 58 7.38 -1.00 -2.46
CA ARG A 58 8.25 -0.03 -1.79
C ARG A 58 8.03 1.34 -2.38
N VAL A 59 7.95 2.34 -1.51
CA VAL A 59 7.86 3.73 -1.95
C VAL A 59 8.83 4.51 -1.07
N GLY A 60 10.06 4.74 -1.57
CA GLY A 60 11.10 5.37 -0.77
C GLY A 60 11.41 4.55 0.47
N SER A 61 11.27 5.15 1.64
CA SER A 61 11.54 4.48 2.91
C SER A 61 10.32 3.76 3.46
N TYR A 62 9.25 3.68 2.69
CA TYR A 62 7.98 3.14 3.17
C TYR A 62 7.58 1.91 2.39
N ARG A 63 6.66 1.17 2.98
CA ARG A 63 6.11 -0.05 2.39
C ARG A 63 4.60 0.01 2.46
N VAL A 64 3.95 -0.28 1.34
CA VAL A 64 2.50 -0.35 1.27
C VAL A 64 2.11 -1.81 1.10
N VAL A 65 1.26 -2.30 2.01
CA VAL A 65 0.73 -3.67 1.95
C VAL A 65 -0.73 -3.58 1.55
N TYR A 66 -1.12 -4.39 0.58
CA TYR A 66 -2.47 -4.34 0.04
C TYR A 66 -2.91 -5.70 -0.49
N GLU A 67 -4.21 -5.83 -0.71
CA GLU A 67 -4.80 -7.02 -1.32
C GLU A 67 -5.43 -6.66 -2.65
N VAL A 68 -5.40 -7.62 -3.57
CA VAL A 68 -6.02 -7.44 -4.90
C VAL A 68 -7.11 -8.48 -5.04
N TYR A 69 -8.32 -8.01 -5.31
CA TYR A 69 -9.49 -8.84 -5.56
C TYR A 69 -9.89 -8.66 -7.01
N ASP A 70 -9.38 -9.54 -7.87
CA ASP A 70 -9.58 -9.40 -9.31
C ASP A 70 -11.05 -9.49 -9.70
N ASN A 71 -11.78 -10.42 -9.10
CA ASN A 71 -13.18 -10.60 -9.45
C ASN A 71 -14.05 -9.41 -9.11
N GLU A 72 -13.66 -8.67 -8.08
CA GLU A 72 -14.40 -7.48 -7.64
C GLU A 72 -13.80 -6.19 -8.19
N ASN A 73 -12.71 -6.29 -8.95
CA ASN A 73 -11.99 -5.11 -9.43
C ASN A 73 -11.64 -4.17 -8.26
N LEU A 74 -11.07 -4.74 -7.21
CA LEU A 74 -10.83 -4.01 -5.96
C LEU A 74 -9.39 -4.16 -5.51
N VAL A 75 -8.79 -3.05 -5.12
CA VAL A 75 -7.51 -3.02 -4.40
C VAL A 75 -7.79 -2.45 -3.02
N LEU A 76 -7.44 -3.20 -1.99
CA LEU A 76 -7.67 -2.80 -0.60
C LEU A 76 -6.33 -2.54 0.07
N ILE A 77 -6.09 -1.29 0.46
CA ILE A 77 -4.85 -0.92 1.14
C ILE A 77 -4.97 -1.29 2.62
N LEU A 78 -4.06 -2.13 3.08
CA LEU A 78 -4.11 -2.67 4.45
C LEU A 78 -3.23 -1.91 5.42
N GLN A 79 -2.06 -1.45 4.96
CA GLN A 79 -1.05 -0.95 5.88
C GLN A 79 -0.04 -0.09 5.13
N VAL A 80 0.42 0.98 5.77
CA VAL A 80 1.51 1.82 5.25
C VAL A 80 2.49 2.04 6.38
N VAL A 81 3.70 1.50 6.27
CA VAL A 81 4.67 1.52 7.36
C VAL A 81 6.07 1.82 6.84
N ARG A 82 6.96 2.18 7.75
CA ARG A 82 8.37 2.31 7.41
C ARG A 82 8.96 0.94 7.14
N ARG A 83 9.88 0.88 6.18
CA ARG A 83 10.51 -0.38 5.80
C ARG A 83 11.31 -1.02 6.93
N THR A 84 11.80 -0.23 7.86
CA THR A 84 12.62 -0.71 8.97
C THR A 84 11.80 -1.24 10.14
N GLU A 85 10.50 -1.01 10.13
CA GLU A 85 9.63 -1.43 11.23
C GLU A 85 9.11 -2.83 10.97
N ALA A 86 8.80 -3.55 12.06
CA ALA A 86 8.15 -4.85 11.94
C ALA A 86 6.77 -4.60 11.32
N THR A 87 6.46 -5.34 10.27
CA THR A 87 5.28 -5.09 9.51
C THR A 87 4.43 -6.34 9.43
N TYR A 88 3.67 -6.45 8.36
CA TYR A 88 2.82 -7.59 8.09
C TYR A 88 3.61 -8.89 8.10
N ARG A 89 3.12 -9.88 8.82
CA ARG A 89 3.71 -11.21 8.85
C ARG A 89 2.71 -12.20 8.29
N SER A 90 3.18 -13.01 7.40
CA SER A 90 2.35 -14.06 6.82
C SER A 90 2.53 -15.37 7.56
#